data_baef958cb2bf61817fe47df10cdcd288
#
_entry.id   baef958cb2bf61817fe47df10cdcd288
#
_cell.length_a   1.000
_cell.length_b   1.000
_cell.length_c   1.000
_cell.angle_alpha   90.00
_cell.angle_beta   90.00
_cell.angle_gamma   90.00
#
_symmetry.space_group_name_H-M   'P 1'
#
loop_
_entity.id
_entity.type
_entity.pdbx_description
1 polymer ?
#
loop_
_entity_poly.entity_id
_entity_poly.type
_entity_poly.pdbx_seq_one_letter_code
_entity_poly.pdbx_strand_id
1 'polypeptide(L)'
;SKLAKDNNVTVCHVGEGSDELFWGYPGWKTSLNNQKLDKKYPFWIKKILLIIIGFVGKKNTYKYELLRRAVHNEELFWGGAEVFTEAQKENILSKSFKNRLKKITSWSIIEKYREDFSNSKLEKTSLNWMTYLDLNFRLPELLLMRVDKMSMGVSIETRVPFLDYRLVEF
;
A
#
# COMPACT_ATOMS: atom_id res chain seq x y z
N SER A 1 -10.43 -9.08 21.34
CA SER A 1 -11.38 -10.21 21.07
C SER A 1 -11.61 -11.07 22.33
N LYS A 2 -10.54 -11.54 23.05
CA LYS A 2 -10.72 -12.39 24.24
C LYS A 2 -11.61 -11.74 25.32
N LEU A 3 -11.36 -10.48 25.68
CA LEU A 3 -12.18 -9.76 26.66
C LEU A 3 -13.65 -9.71 26.27
N ALA A 4 -13.97 -9.51 24.99
CA ALA A 4 -15.35 -9.53 24.51
C ALA A 4 -15.97 -10.93 24.68
N LYS A 5 -15.22 -12.00 24.36
CA LYS A 5 -15.68 -13.38 24.55
C LYS A 5 -15.94 -13.71 26.01
N ASP A 6 -15.06 -13.29 26.90
CA ASP A 6 -15.20 -13.50 28.36
C ASP A 6 -16.44 -12.76 28.95
N ASN A 7 -16.94 -11.74 28.22
CA ASN A 7 -18.19 -11.02 28.54
C ASN A 7 -19.40 -11.47 27.69
N ASN A 8 -19.37 -12.70 27.15
CA ASN A 8 -20.45 -13.31 26.36
C ASN A 8 -20.84 -12.54 25.08
N VAL A 9 -19.94 -11.73 24.53
CA VAL A 9 -20.14 -11.08 23.23
C VAL A 9 -19.81 -12.08 22.13
N THR A 10 -20.75 -12.30 21.22
CA THR A 10 -20.60 -13.24 20.08
C THR A 10 -20.34 -12.52 18.77
N VAL A 11 -20.78 -11.26 18.63
CA VAL A 11 -20.64 -10.44 17.43
C VAL A 11 -20.09 -9.07 17.80
N CYS A 12 -19.11 -8.59 17.04
CA CYS A 12 -18.55 -7.24 17.17
C CYS A 12 -18.58 -6.50 15.83
N HIS A 13 -18.86 -5.20 15.88
CA HIS A 13 -18.63 -4.33 14.72
C HIS A 13 -17.23 -3.73 14.78
N VAL A 14 -16.59 -3.64 13.61
CA VAL A 14 -15.25 -3.03 13.44
C VAL A 14 -15.29 -1.96 12.36
N GLY A 15 -14.41 -0.96 12.48
CA GLY A 15 -14.39 0.21 11.60
C GLY A 15 -13.55 0.04 10.31
N GLU A 16 -13.10 -1.18 9.99
CA GLU A 16 -12.28 -1.41 8.80
C GLU A 16 -13.05 -1.03 7.51
N GLY A 17 -12.34 -0.49 6.55
CA GLY A 17 -12.91 0.00 5.28
C GLY A 17 -13.25 1.49 5.29
N SER A 18 -13.42 2.12 6.45
CA SER A 18 -13.77 3.55 6.54
C SER A 18 -12.67 4.46 6.00
N ASP A 19 -11.42 4.21 6.39
CA ASP A 19 -10.28 5.02 5.95
C ASP A 19 -10.00 4.87 4.44
N GLU A 20 -10.20 3.67 3.90
CA GLU A 20 -10.06 3.38 2.48
C GLU A 20 -11.13 4.08 1.64
N LEU A 21 -12.36 4.12 2.11
CA LEU A 21 -13.49 4.76 1.42
C LEU A 21 -13.50 6.28 1.57
N PHE A 22 -13.20 6.79 2.78
CA PHE A 22 -13.33 8.21 3.11
C PHE A 22 -11.99 8.94 3.27
N TRP A 23 -10.88 8.32 2.83
CA TRP A 23 -9.53 8.92 2.80
C TRP A 23 -9.02 9.34 4.17
N GLY A 24 -9.25 8.53 5.20
CA GLY A 24 -8.93 8.84 6.59
C GLY A 24 -7.44 8.79 6.94
N TYR A 25 -6.60 8.18 6.09
CA TYR A 25 -5.18 8.02 6.37
C TYR A 25 -4.38 9.32 6.22
N PRO A 26 -3.74 9.84 7.28
CA PRO A 26 -2.90 11.05 7.19
C PRO A 26 -1.77 10.93 6.17
N GLY A 27 -1.21 9.73 5.99
CA GLY A 27 -0.15 9.43 5.03
C GLY A 27 -0.54 9.65 3.56
N TRP A 28 -1.84 9.58 3.23
CA TRP A 28 -2.33 9.81 1.88
C TRP A 28 -2.09 11.24 1.40
N LYS A 29 -2.25 12.23 2.27
CA LYS A 29 -1.93 13.63 1.96
C LYS A 29 -0.45 13.78 1.57
N THR A 30 0.44 13.14 2.32
CA THR A 30 1.88 13.14 2.01
C THR A 30 2.16 12.46 0.67
N SER A 31 1.51 11.33 0.40
CA SER A 31 1.65 10.61 -0.86
C SER A 31 1.18 11.45 -2.05
N LEU A 32 0.03 12.10 -1.95
CA LEU A 32 -0.47 13.01 -3.00
C LEU A 32 0.49 14.19 -3.23
N ASN A 33 1.07 14.77 -2.18
CA ASN A 33 2.05 15.82 -2.33
C ASN A 33 3.33 15.33 -3.03
N ASN A 34 3.81 14.13 -2.71
CA ASN A 34 4.95 13.53 -3.39
C ASN A 34 4.65 13.29 -4.89
N GLN A 35 3.46 12.84 -5.24
CA GLN A 35 3.04 12.66 -6.63
C GLN A 35 2.94 14.00 -7.38
N LYS A 36 2.46 15.08 -6.74
CA LYS A 36 2.46 16.43 -7.32
C LYS A 36 3.88 16.93 -7.56
N LEU A 37 4.79 16.72 -6.61
CA LEU A 37 6.20 17.07 -6.75
C LEU A 37 6.86 16.29 -7.88
N ASP A 38 6.56 15.00 -7.98
CA ASP A 38 7.07 14.15 -9.05
C ASP A 38 6.71 14.68 -10.43
N LYS A 39 5.46 15.07 -10.64
CA LYS A 39 4.97 15.65 -11.91
C LYS A 39 5.62 17.01 -12.22
N LYS A 40 6.07 17.76 -11.21
CA LYS A 40 6.70 19.08 -11.37
C LYS A 40 8.14 19.00 -11.89
N TYR A 41 8.87 17.94 -11.52
CA TYR A 41 10.29 17.84 -11.87
C TYR A 41 10.52 16.96 -13.09
N PRO A 42 11.31 17.41 -14.08
CA PRO A 42 11.64 16.60 -15.25
C PRO A 42 12.49 15.38 -14.89
N PHE A 43 12.42 14.36 -15.73
CA PHE A 43 13.06 13.07 -15.53
C PHE A 43 14.57 13.16 -15.23
N TRP A 44 15.29 14.01 -15.98
CA TRP A 44 16.73 14.13 -15.83
C TRP A 44 17.15 14.67 -14.45
N ILE A 45 16.37 15.60 -13.85
CA ILE A 45 16.61 16.09 -12.47
C ILE A 45 16.45 14.94 -11.48
N LYS A 46 15.38 14.15 -11.61
CA LYS A 46 15.14 12.99 -10.74
C LYS A 46 16.29 11.99 -10.80
N LYS A 47 16.81 11.72 -12.01
CA LYS A 47 17.93 10.81 -12.22
C LYS A 47 19.22 11.32 -11.55
N ILE A 48 19.53 12.62 -11.69
CA ILE A 48 20.67 13.24 -11.03
C ILE A 48 20.54 13.15 -9.50
N LEU A 49 19.37 13.49 -8.96
CA LEU A 49 19.12 13.42 -7.52
C LEU A 49 19.24 11.98 -7.00
N LEU A 50 18.75 11.00 -7.74
CA LEU A 50 18.88 9.58 -7.38
C LEU A 50 20.35 9.16 -7.25
N ILE A 51 21.19 9.58 -8.20
CA ILE A 51 22.63 9.31 -8.20
C ILE A 51 23.30 9.97 -7.00
N ILE A 52 23.03 11.27 -6.76
CA ILE A 52 23.64 12.03 -5.65
C ILE A 52 23.26 11.39 -4.31
N ILE A 53 21.98 11.10 -4.08
CA ILE A 53 21.52 10.48 -2.83
C ILE A 53 22.13 9.08 -2.66
N GLY A 54 22.30 8.35 -3.77
CA GLY A 54 22.95 7.06 -3.79
C GLY A 54 24.42 7.12 -3.37
N PHE A 55 25.16 8.14 -3.81
CA PHE A 55 26.56 8.36 -3.43
C PHE A 55 26.71 8.78 -1.96
N VAL A 56 25.79 9.59 -1.43
CA VAL A 56 25.81 10.04 -0.02
C VAL A 56 25.45 8.89 0.96
N GLY A 57 25.23 7.67 0.46
CA GLY A 57 24.95 6.49 1.30
C GLY A 57 23.52 6.44 1.87
N LYS A 58 22.60 7.28 1.38
CA LYS A 58 21.21 7.36 1.87
C LYS A 58 20.24 6.46 1.08
N LYS A 59 20.71 5.35 0.49
CA LYS A 59 19.90 4.41 -0.28
C LYS A 59 18.76 3.76 0.53
N ASN A 60 18.94 3.60 1.83
CA ASN A 60 17.94 2.98 2.72
C ASN A 60 16.81 3.93 3.14
N THR A 61 16.75 5.14 2.60
CA THR A 61 15.70 6.11 2.94
C THR A 61 14.50 5.97 2.01
N TYR A 62 13.31 6.24 2.56
CA TYR A 62 12.08 6.26 1.77
C TYR A 62 12.11 7.32 0.64
N LYS A 63 12.83 8.44 0.85
CA LYS A 63 13.03 9.47 -0.20
C LYS A 63 13.80 8.93 -1.40
N TYR A 64 14.83 8.11 -1.17
CA TYR A 64 15.55 7.42 -2.24
C TYR A 64 14.63 6.47 -3.00
N GLU A 65 13.81 5.69 -2.28
CA GLU A 65 12.86 4.77 -2.87
C GLU A 65 11.84 5.48 -3.78
N LEU A 66 11.27 6.61 -3.33
CA LEU A 66 10.36 7.41 -4.15
C LEU A 66 11.02 7.91 -5.44
N LEU A 67 12.26 8.39 -5.35
CA LEU A 67 13.02 8.81 -6.55
C LEU A 67 13.33 7.63 -7.47
N ARG A 68 13.66 6.46 -6.90
CA ARG A 68 13.87 5.25 -7.67
C ARG A 68 12.62 4.89 -8.47
N ARG A 69 11.46 4.85 -7.82
CA ARG A 69 10.17 4.58 -8.47
C ARG A 69 9.89 5.57 -9.59
N ALA A 70 10.07 6.86 -9.31
CA ALA A 70 9.86 7.93 -10.28
C ALA A 70 10.78 7.79 -11.52
N VAL A 71 12.04 7.37 -11.33
CA VAL A 71 13.00 7.14 -12.43
C VAL A 71 12.70 5.86 -13.22
N HIS A 72 12.11 4.85 -12.57
CA HIS A 72 11.71 3.60 -13.24
C HIS A 72 10.27 3.64 -13.79
N ASN A 73 9.61 4.81 -13.71
CA ASN A 73 8.21 4.97 -14.13
C ASN A 73 7.23 4.04 -13.40
N GLU A 74 7.54 3.74 -12.14
CA GLU A 74 6.69 2.99 -11.23
C GLU A 74 5.76 3.94 -10.51
N GLU A 75 4.58 3.48 -10.06
CA GLU A 75 3.72 4.30 -9.20
C GLU A 75 4.43 4.62 -7.88
N LEU A 76 4.25 5.83 -7.36
CA LEU A 76 4.87 6.21 -6.09
C LEU A 76 4.17 5.58 -4.89
N PHE A 77 2.86 5.37 -4.98
CA PHE A 77 2.06 4.76 -3.93
C PHE A 77 1.82 3.28 -4.22
N TRP A 78 2.30 2.42 -3.31
CA TRP A 78 2.17 0.98 -3.35
C TRP A 78 1.32 0.42 -2.19
N GLY A 79 0.39 1.24 -1.67
CA GLY A 79 -0.40 0.93 -0.48
C GLY A 79 0.29 1.34 0.82
N GLY A 80 -0.48 1.35 1.90
CA GLY A 80 0.02 1.77 3.21
C GLY A 80 0.69 0.67 4.04
N ALA A 81 1.00 -0.49 3.45
CA ALA A 81 1.52 -1.67 4.14
C ALA A 81 2.98 -2.01 3.80
N GLU A 82 3.71 -1.09 3.18
CA GLU A 82 5.13 -1.30 2.87
C GLU A 82 5.97 -1.35 4.14
N VAL A 83 6.72 -2.44 4.32
CA VAL A 83 7.64 -2.62 5.47
C VAL A 83 9.08 -2.33 5.05
N PHE A 84 9.49 -2.77 3.87
CA PHE A 84 10.85 -2.62 3.37
C PHE A 84 10.88 -2.04 1.96
N THR A 85 11.75 -1.06 1.75
CA THR A 85 12.07 -0.58 0.41
C THR A 85 12.88 -1.61 -0.39
N GLU A 86 12.94 -1.48 -1.71
CA GLU A 86 13.76 -2.38 -2.54
C GLU A 86 15.24 -2.36 -2.12
N ALA A 87 15.80 -1.16 -1.82
CA ALA A 87 17.18 -1.04 -1.34
C ALA A 87 17.41 -1.72 0.03
N GLN A 88 16.43 -1.70 0.92
CA GLN A 88 16.51 -2.41 2.20
C GLN A 88 16.46 -3.91 2.01
N LYS A 89 15.62 -4.42 1.11
CA LYS A 89 15.57 -5.85 0.76
C LYS A 89 16.90 -6.34 0.23
N GLU A 90 17.59 -5.55 -0.61
CA GLU A 90 18.94 -5.87 -1.08
C GLU A 90 19.93 -6.13 0.04
N ASN A 91 19.78 -5.47 1.19
CA ASN A 91 20.66 -5.66 2.35
C ASN A 91 20.28 -6.85 3.24
N ILE A 92 18.98 -7.21 3.28
CA ILE A 92 18.45 -8.24 4.19
C ILE A 92 18.49 -9.62 3.52
N LEU A 93 18.22 -9.71 2.22
CA LEU A 93 18.10 -10.98 1.52
C LEU A 93 19.45 -11.63 1.25
N SER A 94 19.54 -12.94 1.48
CA SER A 94 20.73 -13.73 1.13
C SER A 94 20.96 -13.77 -0.39
N LYS A 95 22.22 -13.98 -0.81
CA LYS A 95 22.58 -14.12 -2.23
C LYS A 95 21.79 -15.24 -2.93
N SER A 96 21.59 -16.36 -2.25
CA SER A 96 20.83 -17.49 -2.79
C SER A 96 19.37 -17.09 -3.03
N PHE A 97 18.74 -16.40 -2.08
CA PHE A 97 17.36 -15.97 -2.19
C PHE A 97 17.18 -14.91 -3.30
N LYS A 98 18.09 -13.93 -3.37
CA LYS A 98 18.11 -12.95 -4.48
C LYS A 98 18.18 -13.61 -5.85
N ASN A 99 19.02 -14.66 -5.98
CA ASN A 99 19.13 -15.39 -7.22
C ASN A 99 17.83 -16.10 -7.64
N ARG A 100 17.03 -16.56 -6.67
CA ARG A 100 15.69 -17.14 -6.94
C ARG A 100 14.68 -16.07 -7.33
N LEU A 101 14.77 -14.88 -6.74
CA LEU A 101 13.85 -13.77 -6.96
C LEU A 101 14.22 -12.86 -8.14
N LYS A 102 15.23 -13.19 -8.95
CA LYS A 102 15.79 -12.32 -10.00
C LYS A 102 14.79 -11.59 -10.90
N LYS A 103 13.57 -12.11 -11.00
CA LYS A 103 12.49 -11.53 -11.83
C LYS A 103 11.28 -11.05 -11.02
N ILE A 104 11.28 -11.26 -9.71
CA ILE A 104 10.13 -10.92 -8.86
C ILE A 104 10.53 -9.74 -7.99
N THR A 105 9.91 -8.60 -8.25
CA THR A 105 10.03 -7.38 -7.44
C THR A 105 8.69 -7.10 -6.78
N SER A 106 8.66 -6.24 -5.76
CA SER A 106 7.37 -5.79 -5.23
C SER A 106 6.55 -5.04 -6.28
N TRP A 107 7.23 -4.36 -7.22
CA TRP A 107 6.55 -3.71 -8.32
C TRP A 107 5.78 -4.70 -9.19
N SER A 108 6.33 -5.87 -9.49
CA SER A 108 5.64 -6.85 -10.33
C SER A 108 4.29 -7.34 -9.77
N ILE A 109 4.05 -7.16 -8.46
CA ILE A 109 2.75 -7.42 -7.83
C ILE A 109 1.84 -6.20 -8.02
N ILE A 110 2.33 -5.02 -7.72
CA ILE A 110 1.58 -3.76 -7.82
C ILE A 110 1.22 -3.43 -9.27
N GLU A 111 2.09 -3.76 -10.21
CA GLU A 111 1.90 -3.55 -11.66
C GLU A 111 0.61 -4.19 -12.18
N LYS A 112 0.25 -5.38 -11.70
CA LYS A 112 -1.01 -6.04 -12.06
C LYS A 112 -2.23 -5.19 -11.67
N TYR A 113 -2.25 -4.68 -10.44
CA TYR A 113 -3.32 -3.77 -10.00
C TYR A 113 -3.32 -2.47 -10.80
N ARG A 114 -2.14 -2.00 -11.22
CA ARG A 114 -2.00 -0.80 -12.04
C ARG A 114 -2.56 -1.00 -13.45
N GLU A 115 -2.32 -2.17 -14.05
CA GLU A 115 -2.91 -2.56 -15.33
C GLU A 115 -4.43 -2.66 -15.24
N ASP A 116 -4.95 -3.35 -14.22
CA ASP A 116 -6.39 -3.48 -14.00
C ASP A 116 -7.06 -2.11 -13.78
N PHE A 117 -6.45 -1.26 -12.95
CA PHE A 117 -6.91 0.11 -12.75
C PHE A 117 -6.91 0.90 -14.07
N SER A 118 -5.86 0.77 -14.89
CA SER A 118 -5.75 1.48 -16.16
C SER A 118 -6.85 1.05 -17.14
N ASN A 119 -7.23 -0.21 -17.13
CA ASN A 119 -8.28 -0.78 -17.98
C ASN A 119 -9.69 -0.54 -17.43
N SER A 120 -9.83 -0.12 -16.18
CA SER A 120 -11.12 0.16 -15.55
C SER A 120 -11.76 1.44 -16.13
N LYS A 121 -13.07 1.63 -15.89
CA LYS A 121 -13.79 2.86 -16.25
C LYS A 121 -13.58 4.01 -15.26
N LEU A 122 -12.82 3.81 -14.19
CA LEU A 122 -12.56 4.81 -13.16
C LEU A 122 -11.72 5.96 -13.72
N GLU A 123 -11.95 7.17 -13.24
CA GLU A 123 -11.11 8.33 -13.55
C GLU A 123 -9.67 8.09 -13.06
N LYS A 124 -8.68 8.34 -13.94
CA LYS A 124 -7.26 8.02 -13.69
C LYS A 124 -6.56 9.10 -12.86
N THR A 125 -7.13 9.43 -11.70
CA THR A 125 -6.51 10.33 -10.72
C THR A 125 -5.60 9.57 -9.76
N SER A 126 -4.65 10.30 -9.15
CA SER A 126 -3.80 9.74 -8.11
C SER A 126 -4.59 9.26 -6.89
N LEU A 127 -5.67 9.97 -6.58
CA LEU A 127 -6.52 9.61 -5.43
C LEU A 127 -7.29 8.32 -5.70
N ASN A 128 -7.91 8.21 -6.88
CA ASN A 128 -8.62 6.99 -7.28
C ASN A 128 -7.67 5.78 -7.37
N TRP A 129 -6.42 5.97 -7.79
CA TRP A 129 -5.41 4.92 -7.73
C TRP A 129 -5.15 4.44 -6.30
N MET A 130 -4.98 5.37 -5.36
CA MET A 130 -4.72 5.04 -3.95
C MET A 130 -5.90 4.30 -3.32
N THR A 131 -7.13 4.79 -3.54
CA THR A 131 -8.36 4.13 -3.12
C THR A 131 -8.49 2.74 -3.73
N TYR A 132 -8.30 2.63 -5.05
CA TYR A 132 -8.39 1.36 -5.76
C TYR A 132 -7.42 0.32 -5.21
N LEU A 133 -6.15 0.72 -5.02
CA LEU A 133 -5.13 -0.20 -4.54
C LEU A 133 -5.39 -0.63 -3.09
N ASP A 134 -5.73 0.31 -2.20
CA ASP A 134 -5.98 -0.05 -0.80
C ASP A 134 -7.25 -0.90 -0.65
N LEU A 135 -8.31 -0.66 -1.42
CA LEU A 135 -9.53 -1.50 -1.41
C LEU A 135 -9.30 -2.91 -1.97
N ASN A 136 -8.48 -3.06 -3.01
CA ASN A 136 -8.30 -4.36 -3.69
C ASN A 136 -7.09 -5.16 -3.19
N PHE A 137 -6.15 -4.53 -2.51
CA PHE A 137 -4.93 -5.17 -2.04
C PHE A 137 -4.76 -5.11 -0.53
N ARG A 138 -4.61 -3.92 0.04
CA ARG A 138 -4.32 -3.76 1.47
C ARG A 138 -5.48 -4.18 2.37
N LEU A 139 -6.69 -3.79 2.03
CA LEU A 139 -7.87 -4.07 2.84
C LEU A 139 -8.14 -5.58 2.94
N PRO A 140 -8.25 -6.36 1.85
CA PRO A 140 -8.50 -7.80 1.95
C PRO A 140 -7.31 -8.56 2.50
N GLU A 141 -6.11 -8.33 1.99
CA GLU A 141 -4.92 -9.15 2.28
C GLU A 141 -4.30 -8.88 3.66
N LEU A 142 -4.52 -7.70 4.22
CA LEU A 142 -3.93 -7.34 5.52
C LEU A 142 -4.99 -7.07 6.57
N LEU A 143 -5.92 -6.14 6.32
CA LEU A 143 -6.79 -5.62 7.38
C LEU A 143 -7.91 -6.60 7.71
N LEU A 144 -8.70 -7.01 6.73
CA LEU A 144 -9.82 -7.93 6.95
C LEU A 144 -9.33 -9.32 7.39
N MET A 145 -8.27 -9.83 6.74
CA MET A 145 -7.69 -11.12 7.13
C MET A 145 -7.17 -11.10 8.57
N ARG A 146 -6.55 -9.99 9.00
CA ARG A 146 -6.07 -9.82 10.39
C ARG A 146 -7.24 -9.79 11.38
N VAL A 147 -8.27 -9.00 11.08
CA VAL A 147 -9.47 -8.89 11.92
C VAL A 147 -10.13 -10.25 12.06
N ASP A 148 -10.37 -10.95 10.95
CA ASP A 148 -10.98 -12.28 10.93
C ASP A 148 -10.19 -13.27 11.80
N LYS A 149 -8.89 -13.44 11.54
CA LYS A 149 -8.06 -14.37 12.30
C LYS A 149 -8.02 -14.06 13.81
N MET A 150 -7.98 -12.78 14.19
CA MET A 150 -7.90 -12.39 15.60
C MET A 150 -9.24 -12.54 16.33
N SER A 151 -10.36 -12.38 15.67
CA SER A 151 -11.68 -12.56 16.24
C SER A 151 -12.11 -14.03 16.26
N MET A 152 -11.87 -14.75 15.14
CA MET A 152 -12.21 -16.16 15.04
C MET A 152 -11.33 -17.05 15.94
N GLY A 153 -10.10 -16.61 16.27
CA GLY A 153 -9.25 -17.29 17.26
C GLY A 153 -9.87 -17.40 18.65
N VAL A 154 -10.95 -16.66 18.93
CA VAL A 154 -11.74 -16.73 20.16
C VAL A 154 -13.25 -16.89 19.88
N SER A 155 -13.61 -17.30 18.68
CA SER A 155 -14.99 -17.54 18.25
C SER A 155 -15.90 -16.31 18.40
N ILE A 156 -15.43 -15.14 17.94
CA ILE A 156 -16.22 -13.91 17.79
C ILE A 156 -16.40 -13.62 16.30
N GLU A 157 -17.63 -13.41 15.86
CA GLU A 157 -17.94 -12.90 14.53
C GLU A 157 -17.67 -11.39 14.48
N THR A 158 -16.93 -10.94 13.49
CA THR A 158 -16.75 -9.50 13.23
C THR A 158 -17.50 -9.08 11.97
N ARG A 159 -18.16 -7.93 12.04
CA ARG A 159 -18.86 -7.31 10.92
C ARG A 159 -18.25 -5.94 10.62
N VAL A 160 -18.21 -5.60 9.34
CA VAL A 160 -17.59 -4.36 8.82
C VAL A 160 -18.67 -3.47 8.17
N PRO A 161 -19.41 -2.67 8.93
CA PRO A 161 -20.55 -1.91 8.41
C PRO A 161 -20.20 -0.93 7.29
N PHE A 162 -18.97 -0.38 7.30
CA PHE A 162 -18.50 0.54 6.24
C PHE A 162 -18.34 -0.13 4.87
N LEU A 163 -18.24 -1.45 4.82
CA LEU A 163 -18.15 -2.21 3.58
C LEU A 163 -19.50 -2.77 3.12
N ASP A 164 -20.61 -2.36 3.75
CA ASP A 164 -21.95 -2.66 3.22
C ASP A 164 -22.10 -1.98 1.86
N TYR A 165 -22.39 -2.78 0.81
CA TYR A 165 -22.48 -2.29 -0.56
C TYR A 165 -23.47 -1.12 -0.71
N ARG A 166 -24.55 -1.11 0.08
CA ARG A 166 -25.55 -0.04 0.08
C ARG A 166 -24.98 1.30 0.57
N LEU A 167 -24.01 1.24 1.50
CA LEU A 167 -23.29 2.44 1.96
C LEU A 167 -22.23 2.88 0.95
N VAL A 168 -21.56 1.90 0.32
CA VAL A 168 -20.49 2.19 -0.66
C VAL A 168 -21.04 2.77 -1.96
N GLU A 169 -22.25 2.34 -2.36
CA GLU A 169 -22.92 2.80 -3.61
C GLU A 169 -23.74 4.09 -3.40
N PHE A 170 -23.98 4.51 -2.16
CA PHE A 170 -24.69 5.74 -1.81
C PHE A 170 -23.83 6.98 -2.09
#